data_d0080fc14c39786c721921c39049603a
#
_entry.id   d0080fc14c39786c721921c39049603a
#
_cell.length_a   1.000
_cell.length_b   1.000
_cell.length_c   1.000
_cell.angle_alpha   90.00
_cell.angle_beta   90.00
_cell.angle_gamma   90.00
#
_symmetry.space_group_name_H-M   'P 1'
#
loop_
_entity.id
_entity.type
_entity.pdbx_description
1 polymer ?
#
loop_
_entity_poly.entity_id
_entity_poly.type
_entity_poly.pdbx_seq_one_letter_code
_entity_poly.pdbx_strand_id
1 'polypeptide(L)'
;LEAAIEFKFVYDKITLEEWIKHLIINGAGKTDSILLANSYEGKYVNELAFALCASKERWTETLNLGKAFCKNINDNWNYKIDKNLAYPVAIGKAGKYFKIPLEKLLIAFLQSFASNLINVGIKHIPLGQSEGQKILINFLPIIEKQANIYKIAQVEDLGSSAFLSDLSSMYHETLNNRIYQT
;
A
#
# COMPACT_ATOMS: atom_id res chain seq x y z
N LEU A 1 -10.07 4.22 -2.68
CA LEU A 1 -11.18 3.82 -1.80
C LEU A 1 -12.30 4.87 -1.80
N GLU A 2 -11.99 6.18 -1.77
CA GLU A 2 -13.01 7.26 -1.75
C GLU A 2 -13.99 7.12 -2.93
N ALA A 3 -13.50 6.96 -4.16
CA ALA A 3 -14.35 6.70 -5.33
C ALA A 3 -15.16 5.40 -5.21
N ALA A 4 -14.59 4.35 -4.64
CA ALA A 4 -15.31 3.10 -4.43
C ALA A 4 -16.49 3.26 -3.45
N ILE A 5 -16.36 4.15 -2.47
CA ILE A 5 -17.46 4.49 -1.55
C ILE A 5 -18.52 5.34 -2.27
N GLU A 6 -18.12 6.33 -3.07
CA GLU A 6 -19.02 7.16 -3.85
C GLU A 6 -19.86 6.34 -4.83
N PHE A 7 -19.24 5.39 -5.52
CA PHE A 7 -19.94 4.44 -6.42
C PHE A 7 -20.66 3.29 -5.70
N LYS A 8 -20.69 3.30 -4.36
CA LYS A 8 -21.34 2.28 -3.53
C LYS A 8 -20.84 0.85 -3.73
N PHE A 9 -19.56 0.70 -4.14
CA PHE A 9 -18.87 -0.58 -4.05
C PHE A 9 -18.48 -0.91 -2.62
N VAL A 10 -18.24 0.14 -1.80
CA VAL A 10 -17.98 0.04 -0.37
C VAL A 10 -18.95 0.98 0.35
N TYR A 11 -19.80 0.44 1.21
CA TYR A 11 -20.86 1.21 1.87
C TYR A 11 -21.11 0.80 3.33
N ASP A 12 -20.54 -0.30 3.78
CA ASP A 12 -20.65 -0.81 5.15
C ASP A 12 -19.35 -1.50 5.60
N LYS A 13 -19.38 -2.03 6.82
CA LYS A 13 -18.25 -2.75 7.41
C LYS A 13 -17.83 -3.96 6.58
N ILE A 14 -18.81 -4.75 6.13
CA ILE A 14 -18.55 -6.03 5.43
C ILE A 14 -17.86 -5.76 4.10
N THR A 15 -18.42 -4.85 3.32
CA THR A 15 -17.85 -4.47 2.01
C THR A 15 -16.49 -3.80 2.14
N LEU A 16 -16.24 -3.05 3.21
CA LEU A 16 -14.93 -2.48 3.52
C LEU A 16 -13.89 -3.59 3.84
N GLU A 17 -14.25 -4.54 4.68
CA GLU A 17 -13.38 -5.67 5.01
C GLU A 17 -13.03 -6.50 3.76
N GLU A 18 -14.02 -6.83 2.93
CA GLU A 18 -13.80 -7.55 1.67
C GLU A 18 -12.91 -6.77 0.70
N TRP A 19 -13.12 -5.46 0.57
CA TRP A 19 -12.31 -4.59 -0.26
C TRP A 19 -10.84 -4.58 0.19
N ILE A 20 -10.59 -4.33 1.46
CA ILE A 20 -9.23 -4.30 2.01
C ILE A 20 -8.55 -5.66 1.87
N LYS A 21 -9.26 -6.75 2.19
CA LYS A 21 -8.76 -8.12 2.03
C LYS A 21 -8.34 -8.39 0.58
N HIS A 22 -9.19 -7.99 -0.37
CA HIS A 22 -8.89 -8.17 -1.78
C HIS A 22 -7.65 -7.38 -2.21
N LEU A 23 -7.49 -6.14 -1.73
CA LEU A 23 -6.30 -5.33 -2.01
C LEU A 23 -5.01 -5.91 -1.40
N ILE A 24 -5.09 -6.48 -0.21
CA ILE A 24 -3.93 -7.14 0.43
C ILE A 24 -3.51 -8.37 -0.37
N ILE A 25 -4.47 -9.17 -0.85
CA ILE A 25 -4.18 -10.48 -1.46
C ILE A 25 -3.91 -10.37 -2.97
N ASN A 26 -4.63 -9.50 -3.68
CA ASN A 26 -4.69 -9.49 -5.13
C ASN A 26 -4.41 -8.11 -5.78
N GLY A 27 -4.29 -7.06 -4.97
CA GLY A 27 -4.16 -5.68 -5.45
C GLY A 27 -2.85 -5.01 -5.06
N ALA A 28 -2.95 -3.71 -4.76
CA ALA A 28 -1.81 -2.86 -4.43
C ALA A 28 -1.00 -3.37 -3.23
N GLY A 29 -1.65 -3.94 -2.21
CA GLY A 29 -0.96 -4.53 -1.07
C GLY A 29 0.00 -5.66 -1.46
N LYS A 30 -0.42 -6.55 -2.37
CA LYS A 30 0.42 -7.60 -2.94
C LYS A 30 1.58 -7.00 -3.75
N THR A 31 1.25 -6.17 -4.74
CA THR A 31 2.24 -5.61 -5.67
C THR A 31 3.32 -4.82 -4.94
N ASP A 32 2.92 -3.93 -4.05
CA ASP A 32 3.86 -3.11 -3.27
C ASP A 32 4.72 -3.95 -2.32
N SER A 33 4.14 -4.98 -1.70
CA SER A 33 4.90 -5.89 -0.82
C SER A 33 5.95 -6.70 -1.58
N ILE A 34 5.63 -7.17 -2.78
CA ILE A 34 6.59 -7.90 -3.63
C ILE A 34 7.71 -6.95 -4.09
N LEU A 35 7.36 -5.72 -4.51
CA LEU A 35 8.36 -4.69 -4.88
C LEU A 35 9.27 -4.33 -3.70
N LEU A 36 8.71 -4.17 -2.50
CA LEU A 36 9.45 -3.95 -1.26
C LEU A 36 10.43 -5.08 -0.99
N ALA A 37 9.97 -6.34 -1.04
CA ALA A 37 10.79 -7.51 -0.78
C ALA A 37 11.95 -7.65 -1.79
N ASN A 38 11.67 -7.48 -3.09
CA ASN A 38 12.71 -7.54 -4.13
C ASN A 38 13.69 -6.37 -4.03
N SER A 39 13.24 -5.17 -3.66
CA SER A 39 14.12 -4.02 -3.38
C SER A 39 14.99 -4.25 -2.14
N TYR A 40 14.45 -4.87 -1.09
CA TYR A 40 15.19 -5.26 0.10
C TYR A 40 16.32 -6.25 -0.25
N GLU A 41 16.10 -7.18 -1.18
CA GLU A 41 17.11 -8.11 -1.68
C GLU A 41 18.12 -7.47 -2.65
N GLY A 42 17.94 -6.20 -2.99
CA GLY A 42 18.88 -5.42 -3.81
C GLY A 42 18.57 -5.43 -5.30
N LYS A 43 17.39 -5.91 -5.72
CA LYS A 43 16.99 -5.90 -7.14
C LYS A 43 16.58 -4.47 -7.58
N TYR A 44 16.80 -4.17 -8.86
CA TYR A 44 16.45 -2.90 -9.49
C TYR A 44 15.00 -2.94 -9.97
N VAL A 45 14.06 -2.60 -9.07
CA VAL A 45 12.61 -2.66 -9.35
C VAL A 45 11.91 -1.30 -9.33
N ASN A 46 12.68 -0.19 -9.31
CA ASN A 46 12.08 1.14 -9.20
C ASN A 46 11.27 1.55 -10.44
N GLU A 47 11.84 1.36 -11.64
CA GLU A 47 11.13 1.66 -12.88
C GLU A 47 9.89 0.77 -13.06
N LEU A 48 10.01 -0.49 -12.69
CA LEU A 48 8.90 -1.44 -12.70
C LEU A 48 7.80 -1.01 -11.73
N ALA A 49 8.15 -0.50 -10.54
CA ALA A 49 7.16 0.01 -9.58
C ALA A 49 6.32 1.16 -10.16
N PHE A 50 6.95 2.06 -10.93
CA PHE A 50 6.22 3.12 -11.61
C PHE A 50 5.42 2.61 -12.81
N ALA A 51 5.96 1.68 -13.58
CA ALA A 51 5.27 1.10 -14.75
C ALA A 51 4.01 0.30 -14.38
N LEU A 52 3.96 -0.28 -13.17
CA LEU A 52 2.81 -1.04 -12.67
C LEU A 52 1.71 -0.16 -12.05
N CYS A 53 1.87 1.16 -12.01
CA CYS A 53 0.82 2.05 -11.52
C CYS A 53 -0.36 2.06 -12.49
N ALA A 54 -1.52 1.60 -12.05
CA ALA A 54 -2.74 1.51 -12.86
C ALA A 54 -3.34 2.88 -13.22
N SER A 55 -2.96 3.97 -12.50
CA SER A 55 -3.45 5.33 -12.71
C SER A 55 -2.35 6.37 -12.47
N LYS A 56 -2.55 7.58 -13.01
CA LYS A 56 -1.67 8.73 -12.74
C LYS A 56 -1.68 9.08 -11.24
N GLU A 57 -2.83 8.92 -10.59
CA GLU A 57 -2.97 9.19 -9.17
C GLU A 57 -2.11 8.23 -8.33
N ARG A 58 -2.18 6.94 -8.62
CA ARG A 58 -1.34 5.94 -7.96
C ARG A 58 0.15 6.17 -8.20
N TRP A 59 0.52 6.58 -9.41
CA TRP A 59 1.89 6.97 -9.76
C TRP A 59 2.35 8.18 -8.93
N THR A 60 1.50 9.22 -8.84
CA THR A 60 1.79 10.44 -8.09
C THR A 60 1.89 10.15 -6.58
N GLU A 61 1.00 9.33 -6.05
CA GLU A 61 1.00 8.89 -4.65
C GLU A 61 2.31 8.20 -4.28
N THR A 62 2.68 7.13 -5.00
CA THR A 62 3.89 6.36 -4.68
C THR A 62 5.17 7.21 -4.81
N LEU A 63 5.21 8.14 -5.77
CA LEU A 63 6.31 9.10 -5.91
C LEU A 63 6.39 10.07 -4.74
N ASN A 64 5.27 10.67 -4.35
CA ASN A 64 5.22 11.67 -3.27
C ASN A 64 5.54 11.05 -1.91
N LEU A 65 4.96 9.89 -1.62
CA LEU A 65 5.26 9.13 -0.40
C LEU A 65 6.72 8.69 -0.37
N GLY A 66 7.24 8.21 -1.50
CA GLY A 66 8.65 7.83 -1.63
C GLY A 66 9.59 9.02 -1.39
N LYS A 67 9.32 10.17 -2.02
CA LYS A 67 10.09 11.41 -1.80
C LYS A 67 10.07 11.87 -0.36
N ALA A 68 8.89 11.90 0.28
CA ALA A 68 8.74 12.30 1.67
C ALA A 68 9.50 11.35 2.61
N PHE A 69 9.39 10.05 2.38
CA PHE A 69 10.10 9.03 3.14
C PHE A 69 11.63 9.18 2.98
N CYS A 70 12.13 9.26 1.74
CA CYS A 70 13.56 9.41 1.47
C CYS A 70 14.13 10.71 2.06
N LYS A 71 13.37 11.81 1.97
CA LYS A 71 13.74 13.07 2.62
C LYS A 71 13.87 12.89 4.13
N ASN A 72 12.88 12.29 4.76
CA ASN A 72 12.89 12.06 6.22
C ASN A 72 14.08 11.20 6.63
N ILE A 73 14.37 10.12 5.91
CA ILE A 73 15.55 9.27 6.16
C ILE A 73 16.86 10.07 6.00
N ASN A 74 16.99 10.85 4.93
CA ASN A 74 18.19 11.63 4.65
C ASN A 74 18.44 12.75 5.69
N ASP A 75 17.38 13.31 6.24
CA ASP A 75 17.46 14.44 7.18
C ASP A 75 17.73 13.97 8.61
N ASN A 76 17.24 12.78 9.00
CA ASN A 76 17.25 12.34 10.41
C ASN A 76 18.15 11.14 10.69
N TRP A 77 18.63 10.41 9.68
CA TRP A 77 19.49 9.24 9.86
C TRP A 77 20.77 9.36 9.03
N ASN A 78 21.83 8.76 9.50
CA ASN A 78 23.11 8.70 8.77
C ASN A 78 23.04 7.67 7.62
N TYR A 79 22.06 7.85 6.72
CA TYR A 79 21.87 7.04 5.52
C TYR A 79 21.42 7.93 4.38
N LYS A 80 22.13 7.85 3.24
CA LYS A 80 21.78 8.60 2.03
C LYS A 80 21.10 7.68 1.05
N ILE A 81 19.81 7.95 0.81
CA ILE A 81 18.95 7.23 -0.13
C ILE A 81 18.52 8.18 -1.26
N ASP A 82 18.39 7.63 -2.47
CA ASP A 82 17.90 8.39 -3.62
C ASP A 82 16.49 8.95 -3.36
N LYS A 83 16.26 10.19 -3.80
CA LYS A 83 14.98 10.90 -3.54
C LYS A 83 13.85 10.53 -4.50
N ASN A 84 14.16 9.85 -5.61
CA ASN A 84 13.17 9.55 -6.66
C ASN A 84 12.80 8.06 -6.70
N LEU A 85 12.59 7.47 -5.54
CA LEU A 85 12.16 6.08 -5.43
C LEU A 85 10.63 6.00 -5.23
N ALA A 86 10.02 4.98 -5.81
CA ALA A 86 8.67 4.56 -5.45
C ALA A 86 8.64 4.16 -3.97
N TYR A 87 7.53 4.42 -3.28
CA TYR A 87 7.43 4.25 -1.83
C TYR A 87 7.82 2.85 -1.33
N PRO A 88 7.31 1.72 -1.90
CA PRO A 88 7.71 0.39 -1.46
C PRO A 88 9.19 0.10 -1.68
N VAL A 89 9.77 0.64 -2.76
CA VAL A 89 11.19 0.48 -3.07
C VAL A 89 12.07 1.23 -2.07
N ALA A 90 11.68 2.44 -1.69
CA ALA A 90 12.38 3.22 -0.67
C ALA A 90 12.37 2.52 0.69
N ILE A 91 11.22 1.96 1.10
CA ILE A 91 11.09 1.20 2.35
C ILE A 91 11.97 -0.06 2.32
N GLY A 92 11.98 -0.81 1.22
CA GLY A 92 12.81 -2.01 1.08
C GLY A 92 14.30 -1.71 1.26
N LYS A 93 14.82 -0.68 0.56
CA LYS A 93 16.22 -0.24 0.68
C LYS A 93 16.57 0.20 2.11
N ALA A 94 15.72 1.02 2.73
CA ALA A 94 15.95 1.49 4.10
C ALA A 94 15.89 0.32 5.10
N GLY A 95 14.92 -0.57 4.97
CA GLY A 95 14.79 -1.75 5.81
C GLY A 95 16.03 -2.65 5.78
N LYS A 96 16.61 -2.86 4.59
CA LYS A 96 17.88 -3.59 4.44
C LYS A 96 19.04 -2.89 5.13
N TYR A 97 19.17 -1.58 4.90
CA TYR A 97 20.23 -0.78 5.53
C TYR A 97 20.18 -0.83 7.06
N PHE A 98 18.98 -0.64 7.62
CA PHE A 98 18.75 -0.69 9.08
C PHE A 98 18.66 -2.12 9.65
N LYS A 99 18.86 -3.15 8.84
CA LYS A 99 18.84 -4.57 9.23
C LYS A 99 17.52 -4.98 9.88
N ILE A 100 16.41 -4.38 9.45
CA ILE A 100 15.08 -4.79 9.90
C ILE A 100 14.75 -6.13 9.23
N PRO A 101 14.38 -7.18 9.97
CA PRO A 101 14.00 -8.46 9.36
C PRO A 101 12.87 -8.27 8.32
N LEU A 102 13.04 -8.76 7.10
CA LEU A 102 12.11 -8.55 5.99
C LEU A 102 10.67 -8.92 6.33
N GLU A 103 10.46 -10.03 7.05
CA GLU A 103 9.13 -10.46 7.49
C GLU A 103 8.45 -9.41 8.38
N LYS A 104 9.17 -8.87 9.36
CA LYS A 104 8.64 -7.81 10.24
C LYS A 104 8.35 -6.52 9.47
N LEU A 105 9.22 -6.20 8.51
CA LEU A 105 9.03 -5.03 7.65
C LEU A 105 7.77 -5.17 6.79
N LEU A 106 7.53 -6.33 6.19
CA LEU A 106 6.33 -6.62 5.39
C LEU A 106 5.06 -6.62 6.24
N ILE A 107 5.09 -7.20 7.45
CA ILE A 107 3.95 -7.15 8.38
C ILE A 107 3.61 -5.70 8.72
N ALA A 108 4.60 -4.89 9.11
CA ALA A 108 4.39 -3.48 9.44
C ALA A 108 3.86 -2.67 8.24
N PHE A 109 4.39 -2.93 7.03
CA PHE A 109 3.94 -2.30 5.80
C PHE A 109 2.47 -2.62 5.49
N LEU A 110 2.08 -3.90 5.49
CA LEU A 110 0.71 -4.32 5.23
C LEU A 110 -0.26 -3.86 6.33
N GLN A 111 0.18 -3.83 7.58
CA GLN A 111 -0.62 -3.30 8.68
C GLN A 111 -0.88 -1.80 8.51
N SER A 112 0.15 -1.02 8.13
CA SER A 112 0.01 0.40 7.82
C SER A 112 -0.91 0.62 6.63
N PHE A 113 -0.77 -0.18 5.56
CA PHE A 113 -1.64 -0.15 4.39
C PHE A 113 -3.11 -0.38 4.77
N ALA A 114 -3.39 -1.45 5.51
CA ALA A 114 -4.76 -1.75 5.99
C ALA A 114 -5.31 -0.64 6.89
N SER A 115 -4.50 -0.14 7.83
CA SER A 115 -4.88 0.94 8.76
C SER A 115 -5.27 2.22 8.02
N ASN A 116 -4.52 2.60 6.98
CA ASN A 116 -4.83 3.78 6.18
C ASN A 116 -6.19 3.64 5.48
N LEU A 117 -6.48 2.49 4.88
CA LEU A 117 -7.76 2.23 4.23
C LEU A 117 -8.93 2.20 5.23
N ILE A 118 -8.74 1.60 6.41
CA ILE A 118 -9.73 1.60 7.50
C ILE A 118 -10.03 3.04 7.93
N ASN A 119 -8.99 3.87 8.10
CA ASN A 119 -9.15 5.27 8.49
C ASN A 119 -9.94 6.10 7.44
N VAL A 120 -9.76 5.83 6.15
CA VAL A 120 -10.61 6.39 5.10
C VAL A 120 -12.05 5.89 5.26
N GLY A 121 -12.25 4.58 5.44
CA GLY A 121 -13.58 4.00 5.66
C GLY A 121 -14.32 4.65 6.83
N ILE A 122 -13.68 4.79 8.00
CA ILE A 122 -14.28 5.41 9.19
C ILE A 122 -14.78 6.84 8.93
N LYS A 123 -14.17 7.57 8.02
CA LYS A 123 -14.57 8.95 7.72
C LYS A 123 -15.73 9.06 6.72
N HIS A 124 -15.95 8.04 5.92
CA HIS A 124 -16.91 8.08 4.81
C HIS A 124 -18.13 7.16 4.96
N ILE A 125 -18.03 6.14 5.80
CA ILE A 125 -19.14 5.23 6.10
C ILE A 125 -19.46 5.29 7.60
N PRO A 126 -20.71 4.93 8.02
CA PRO A 126 -21.11 4.99 9.43
C PRO A 126 -20.42 3.89 10.26
N LEU A 127 -19.12 4.02 10.45
CA LEU A 127 -18.25 3.10 11.16
C LEU A 127 -17.50 3.83 12.28
N GLY A 128 -17.61 3.33 13.51
CA GLY A 128 -16.91 3.91 14.66
C GLY A 128 -15.43 3.50 14.74
N GLN A 129 -14.63 4.30 15.46
CA GLN A 129 -13.19 4.02 15.67
C GLN A 129 -12.93 2.63 16.27
N SER A 130 -13.77 2.22 17.25
CA SER A 130 -13.66 0.89 17.88
C SER A 130 -13.86 -0.24 16.87
N GLU A 131 -14.81 -0.10 15.95
CA GLU A 131 -15.04 -1.07 14.89
C GLU A 131 -13.87 -1.12 13.90
N GLY A 132 -13.29 0.03 13.55
CA GLY A 132 -12.08 0.07 12.73
C GLY A 132 -10.90 -0.67 13.37
N GLN A 133 -10.71 -0.54 14.68
CA GLN A 133 -9.68 -1.30 15.40
C GLN A 133 -9.95 -2.81 15.37
N LYS A 134 -11.21 -3.24 15.53
CA LYS A 134 -11.58 -4.66 15.41
C LYS A 134 -11.27 -5.20 14.01
N ILE A 135 -11.58 -4.43 12.96
CA ILE A 135 -11.23 -4.79 11.58
C ILE A 135 -9.72 -5.02 11.45
N LEU A 136 -8.91 -4.08 11.94
CA LEU A 136 -7.45 -4.21 11.88
C LEU A 136 -6.94 -5.45 12.60
N ILE A 137 -7.46 -5.73 13.79
CA ILE A 137 -7.11 -6.94 14.56
C ILE A 137 -7.47 -8.21 13.78
N ASN A 138 -8.63 -8.25 13.14
CA ASN A 138 -9.07 -9.39 12.33
C ASN A 138 -8.18 -9.61 11.09
N PHE A 139 -7.51 -8.57 10.60
CA PHE A 139 -6.58 -8.68 9.48
C PHE A 139 -5.20 -9.22 9.85
N LEU A 140 -4.79 -9.19 11.12
CA LEU A 140 -3.44 -9.60 11.52
C LEU A 140 -3.06 -11.01 11.03
N PRO A 141 -3.90 -12.06 11.16
CA PRO A 141 -3.55 -13.39 10.64
C PRO A 141 -3.38 -13.42 9.12
N ILE A 142 -4.18 -12.63 8.39
CA ILE A 142 -4.09 -12.52 6.93
C ILE A 142 -2.79 -11.80 6.55
N ILE A 143 -2.46 -10.71 7.24
CA ILE A 143 -1.24 -9.92 7.03
C ILE A 143 0.00 -10.79 7.26
N GLU A 144 0.06 -11.53 8.34
CA GLU A 144 1.17 -12.46 8.65
C GLU A 144 1.32 -13.53 7.57
N LYS A 145 0.22 -14.15 7.17
CA LYS A 145 0.22 -15.14 6.09
C LYS A 145 0.75 -14.54 4.78
N GLN A 146 0.24 -13.37 4.37
CA GLN A 146 0.64 -12.75 3.12
C GLN A 146 2.10 -12.23 3.18
N ALA A 147 2.54 -11.69 4.30
CA ALA A 147 3.93 -11.28 4.49
C ALA A 147 4.90 -12.46 4.27
N ASN A 148 4.59 -13.65 4.75
CA ASN A 148 5.39 -14.85 4.53
C ASN A 148 5.40 -15.30 3.07
N ILE A 149 4.28 -15.13 2.34
CA ILE A 149 4.21 -15.41 0.90
C ILE A 149 5.05 -14.38 0.12
N TYR A 150 4.86 -13.10 0.40
CA TYR A 150 5.53 -12.02 -0.35
C TYR A 150 7.02 -11.91 -0.05
N LYS A 151 7.47 -12.38 1.11
CA LYS A 151 8.88 -12.46 1.49
C LYS A 151 9.73 -13.27 0.51
N ILE A 152 9.15 -14.29 -0.11
CA ILE A 152 9.85 -15.19 -1.05
C ILE A 152 9.40 -14.98 -2.51
N ALA A 153 8.42 -14.12 -2.74
CA ALA A 153 7.88 -13.84 -4.06
C ALA A 153 8.90 -13.11 -4.95
N GLN A 154 8.90 -13.46 -6.23
CA GLN A 154 9.80 -12.90 -7.22
C GLN A 154 9.09 -11.85 -8.09
N VAL A 155 9.85 -11.18 -8.95
CA VAL A 155 9.32 -10.16 -9.88
C VAL A 155 8.26 -10.76 -10.82
N GLU A 156 8.40 -12.03 -11.16
CA GLU A 156 7.46 -12.78 -12.01
C GLU A 156 6.09 -13.01 -11.36
N ASP A 157 6.01 -12.90 -10.02
CA ASP A 157 4.75 -13.02 -9.26
C ASP A 157 3.97 -11.70 -9.17
N LEU A 158 4.55 -10.60 -9.71
CA LEU A 158 3.89 -9.30 -9.78
C LEU A 158 2.67 -9.37 -10.67
N GLY A 159 1.68 -8.55 -10.32
CA GLY A 159 0.43 -8.41 -11.02
C GLY A 159 -0.72 -8.18 -10.06
N SER A 160 -1.70 -7.42 -10.53
CA SER A 160 -2.94 -7.12 -9.82
C SER A 160 -4.11 -7.76 -10.55
N SER A 161 -5.05 -8.30 -9.79
CA SER A 161 -6.39 -8.66 -10.28
C SER A 161 -7.49 -7.83 -9.57
N ALA A 162 -7.11 -6.70 -8.98
CA ALA A 162 -8.01 -5.78 -8.28
C ALA A 162 -8.65 -4.75 -9.24
N PHE A 163 -9.25 -5.24 -10.32
CA PHE A 163 -9.79 -4.44 -11.43
C PHE A 163 -10.71 -3.29 -10.98
N LEU A 164 -11.63 -3.54 -10.05
CA LEU A 164 -12.51 -2.50 -9.53
C LEU A 164 -11.76 -1.41 -8.75
N SER A 165 -10.68 -1.77 -8.08
CA SER A 165 -9.82 -0.80 -7.40
C SER A 165 -9.05 0.07 -8.37
N ASP A 166 -8.49 -0.55 -9.40
CA ASP A 166 -7.74 0.16 -10.44
C ASP A 166 -8.67 1.12 -11.21
N LEU A 167 -9.87 0.66 -11.55
CA LEU A 167 -10.91 1.49 -12.16
C LEU A 167 -11.35 2.63 -11.23
N SER A 168 -11.56 2.36 -9.94
CA SER A 168 -11.90 3.38 -8.94
C SER A 168 -10.80 4.43 -8.81
N SER A 169 -9.52 4.04 -8.91
CA SER A 169 -8.39 4.96 -8.90
C SER A 169 -8.37 5.88 -10.13
N MET A 170 -8.68 5.34 -11.31
CA MET A 170 -8.80 6.13 -12.54
C MET A 170 -9.99 7.12 -12.46
N TYR A 171 -11.14 6.69 -11.95
CA TYR A 171 -12.29 7.58 -11.75
C TYR A 171 -12.03 8.66 -10.70
N HIS A 172 -11.26 8.37 -9.67
CA HIS A 172 -10.92 9.34 -8.65
C HIS A 172 -10.19 10.58 -9.23
N GLU A 173 -9.46 10.41 -10.33
CA GLU A 173 -8.81 11.53 -11.04
C GLU A 173 -9.80 12.60 -11.51
N THR A 174 -11.05 12.25 -11.74
CA THR A 174 -12.10 13.11 -12.28
C THR A 174 -13.08 13.66 -11.23
N LEU A 175 -12.95 13.23 -9.96
CA LEU A 175 -13.84 13.69 -8.90
C LEU A 175 -13.58 15.16 -8.55
N ASN A 176 -14.70 15.93 -8.45
CA ASN A 176 -14.66 17.36 -8.12
C ASN A 176 -14.30 17.63 -6.65
N ASN A 177 -14.74 16.75 -5.75
CA ASN A 177 -14.51 16.88 -4.30
C ASN A 177 -13.61 15.73 -3.84
N ARG A 178 -12.30 15.99 -3.70
CA ARG A 178 -11.33 15.04 -3.16
C ARG A 178 -10.93 15.45 -1.76
N ILE A 179 -11.12 14.57 -0.79
CA ILE A 179 -10.67 14.79 0.59
C ILE A 179 -9.22 14.29 0.72
N TYR A 180 -8.88 13.24 0.01
CA TYR A 180 -7.53 12.67 -0.04
C TYR A 180 -6.92 12.87 -1.42
N GLN A 181 -5.62 13.21 -1.46
CA GLN A 181 -4.83 13.25 -2.70
C GLN A 181 -4.13 11.91 -2.96
N THR A 182 -4.69 10.84 -2.45
CA THR A 182 -4.13 9.50 -2.54
C THR A 182 -5.16 8.51 -3.02
#